data_b262c543397ac456ab1cb1411c996a90
#
_entry.id   b262c543397ac456ab1cb1411c996a90
#
_cell.length_a   1.000
_cell.length_b   1.000
_cell.length_c   1.000
_cell.angle_alpha   90.00
_cell.angle_beta   90.00
_cell.angle_gamma   90.00
#
_symmetry.space_group_name_H-M   'P 1'
#
loop_
_entity.id
_entity.type
_entity.pdbx_description
1 polymer ?
#
loop_
_entity_poly.entity_id
_entity_poly.type
_entity_poly.pdbx_seq_one_letter_code
_entity_poly.pdbx_strand_id
1 'polypeptide(L)'
;MNSSVLFVFVLGVLLGVLRAADLALGTDAATGLCVVGSVWWRYLALGIVVLAAVLVGRKAGKKVEAVRSRQPLAGVLAFVGAVSFLAAAGVQFALGAAAGVSGFVRVILECLCSVWLSTMGRCWLSLNDWKKPFGGLYLAVAGSLLFYWNVLMRFMENSSSWHRVQPTAAVWQALAALVFLAALARALHVLQPGNAKTLCAAGLAAFVLCLCWQ
;
A
#
# COMPACT_ATOMS: atom_id res chain seq x y z
N MET A 1 -13.13 -7.31 -16.68
CA MET A 1 -12.73 -6.17 -15.83
C MET A 1 -13.68 -5.02 -16.13
N ASN A 2 -14.22 -4.32 -15.12
CA ASN A 2 -15.13 -3.19 -15.35
C ASN A 2 -14.37 -2.06 -16.06
N SER A 3 -14.90 -1.52 -17.16
CA SER A 3 -14.27 -0.42 -17.92
C SER A 3 -13.88 0.77 -17.04
N SER A 4 -14.69 1.09 -16.03
CA SER A 4 -14.40 2.15 -15.06
C SER A 4 -13.18 1.86 -14.18
N VAL A 5 -12.94 0.60 -13.80
CA VAL A 5 -11.74 0.21 -13.03
C VAL A 5 -10.50 0.31 -13.91
N LEU A 6 -10.60 -0.14 -15.17
CA LEU A 6 -9.51 0.00 -16.13
C LEU A 6 -9.17 1.48 -16.38
N PHE A 7 -10.19 2.33 -16.50
CA PHE A 7 -9.98 3.77 -16.66
C PHE A 7 -9.22 4.39 -15.49
N VAL A 8 -9.60 4.07 -14.24
CA VAL A 8 -8.87 4.56 -13.05
C VAL A 8 -7.45 4.02 -13.00
N PHE A 9 -7.25 2.77 -13.42
CA PHE A 9 -5.90 2.19 -13.49
C PHE A 9 -5.01 2.94 -14.50
N VAL A 10 -5.50 3.16 -15.71
CA VAL A 10 -4.78 3.90 -16.76
C VAL A 10 -4.52 5.34 -16.32
N LEU A 11 -5.51 6.00 -15.72
CA LEU A 11 -5.36 7.36 -15.20
C LEU A 11 -4.29 7.42 -14.08
N GLY A 12 -4.26 6.43 -13.19
CA GLY A 12 -3.23 6.32 -12.15
C GLY A 12 -1.83 6.16 -12.76
N VAL A 13 -1.67 5.30 -13.77
CA VAL A 13 -0.39 5.13 -14.47
C VAL A 13 0.06 6.43 -15.16
N LEU A 14 -0.85 7.11 -15.87
CA LEU A 14 -0.54 8.40 -16.50
C LEU A 14 -0.11 9.46 -15.49
N LEU A 15 -0.80 9.56 -14.35
CA LEU A 15 -0.39 10.47 -13.29
C LEU A 15 0.94 10.09 -12.67
N GLY A 16 1.24 8.79 -12.53
CA GLY A 16 2.55 8.33 -12.08
C GLY A 16 3.68 8.78 -13.01
N VAL A 17 3.49 8.65 -14.32
CA VAL A 17 4.47 9.13 -15.32
C VAL A 17 4.61 10.66 -15.27
N LEU A 18 3.49 11.39 -15.19
CA LEU A 18 3.52 12.85 -15.04
C LEU A 18 4.23 13.27 -13.75
N ARG A 19 4.03 12.53 -12.68
CA ARG A 19 4.72 12.80 -11.41
C ARG A 19 6.21 12.51 -11.49
N ALA A 20 6.64 11.45 -12.15
CA ALA A 20 8.07 11.18 -12.37
C ALA A 20 8.74 12.33 -13.14
N ALA A 21 8.06 12.86 -14.17
CA ALA A 21 8.53 14.04 -14.91
C ALA A 21 8.58 15.30 -14.02
N ASP A 22 7.57 15.51 -13.17
CA ASP A 22 7.51 16.63 -12.24
C ASP A 22 8.59 16.55 -11.14
N LEU A 23 8.93 15.37 -10.67
CA LEU A 23 10.05 15.16 -9.75
C LEU A 23 11.39 15.49 -10.41
N ALA A 24 11.57 15.11 -11.67
CA ALA A 24 12.79 15.36 -12.41
C ALA A 24 12.99 16.85 -12.80
N LEU A 25 11.91 17.56 -13.10
CA LEU A 25 11.96 18.91 -13.66
C LEU A 25 11.49 20.02 -12.71
N GLY A 26 10.62 19.68 -11.74
CA GLY A 26 9.92 20.66 -10.92
C GLY A 26 10.19 20.58 -9.42
N THR A 27 11.06 19.67 -8.99
CA THR A 27 11.36 19.47 -7.56
C THR A 27 12.87 19.49 -7.35
N ASP A 28 13.33 20.24 -6.37
CA ASP A 28 14.74 20.22 -5.97
C ASP A 28 15.05 18.92 -5.23
N ALA A 29 15.99 18.15 -5.76
CA ALA A 29 16.37 16.85 -5.23
C ALA A 29 17.03 16.94 -3.82
N ALA A 30 17.66 18.05 -3.49
CA ALA A 30 18.35 18.24 -2.21
C ALA A 30 17.39 18.58 -1.08
N THR A 31 16.39 19.42 -1.35
CA THR A 31 15.47 19.93 -0.32
C THR A 31 14.08 19.28 -0.36
N GLY A 32 13.73 18.62 -1.48
CA GLY A 32 12.40 18.07 -1.72
C GLY A 32 11.31 19.13 -1.90
N LEU A 33 11.72 20.40 -2.12
CA LEU A 33 10.81 21.52 -2.31
C LEU A 33 10.42 21.65 -3.78
N CYS A 34 9.19 22.13 -4.00
CA CYS A 34 8.69 22.45 -5.32
C CYS A 34 9.34 23.72 -5.85
N VAL A 35 10.06 23.64 -6.98
CA VAL A 35 10.74 24.76 -7.63
C VAL A 35 9.86 25.39 -8.71
N VAL A 36 9.08 24.56 -9.44
CA VAL A 36 8.23 25.01 -10.55
C VAL A 36 6.76 24.78 -10.23
N GLY A 37 5.95 25.80 -10.39
CA GLY A 37 4.50 25.75 -10.21
C GLY A 37 4.04 25.80 -8.75
N SER A 38 2.73 25.66 -8.55
CA SER A 38 2.11 25.70 -7.23
C SER A 38 1.89 24.29 -6.67
N VAL A 39 2.22 24.09 -5.40
CA VAL A 39 1.99 22.84 -4.66
C VAL A 39 0.49 22.50 -4.60
N TRP A 40 -0.38 23.50 -4.57
CA TRP A 40 -1.84 23.33 -4.51
C TRP A 40 -2.42 22.52 -5.68
N TRP A 41 -1.97 22.79 -6.89
CA TRP A 41 -2.46 22.06 -8.08
C TRP A 41 -2.10 20.58 -8.06
N ARG A 42 -0.94 20.25 -7.49
CA ARG A 42 -0.49 18.87 -7.33
C ARG A 42 -1.40 18.10 -6.39
N TYR A 43 -1.68 18.67 -5.21
CA TYR A 43 -2.59 18.05 -4.24
C TYR A 43 -4.02 18.00 -4.74
N LEU A 44 -4.48 19.02 -5.46
CA LEU A 44 -5.83 19.05 -6.03
C LEU A 44 -5.99 17.95 -7.09
N ALA A 45 -5.05 17.82 -8.02
CA ALA A 45 -5.06 16.77 -9.04
C ALA A 45 -5.08 15.37 -8.41
N LEU A 46 -4.21 15.14 -7.42
CA LEU A 46 -4.20 13.88 -6.67
C LEU A 46 -5.53 13.63 -5.97
N GLY A 47 -6.06 14.63 -5.27
CA GLY A 47 -7.33 14.52 -4.55
C GLY A 47 -8.50 14.12 -5.45
N ILE A 48 -8.57 14.72 -6.65
CA ILE A 48 -9.59 14.37 -7.66
C ILE A 48 -9.48 12.91 -8.08
N VAL A 49 -8.26 12.43 -8.36
CA VAL A 49 -8.07 11.05 -8.82
C VAL A 49 -8.29 10.05 -7.71
N VAL A 50 -7.86 10.33 -6.48
CA VAL A 50 -8.15 9.49 -5.33
C VAL A 50 -9.67 9.43 -5.07
N LEU A 51 -10.36 10.56 -5.15
CA LEU A 51 -11.82 10.59 -5.02
C LEU A 51 -12.50 9.76 -6.12
N ALA A 52 -12.07 9.89 -7.38
CA ALA A 52 -12.56 9.09 -8.48
C ALA A 52 -12.30 7.58 -8.24
N ALA A 53 -11.10 7.22 -7.76
CA ALA A 53 -10.73 5.85 -7.42
C ALA A 53 -11.65 5.27 -6.33
N VAL A 54 -11.93 6.03 -5.28
CA VAL A 54 -12.85 5.62 -4.19
C VAL A 54 -14.27 5.43 -4.71
N LEU A 55 -14.79 6.36 -5.50
CA LEU A 55 -16.16 6.28 -6.04
C LEU A 55 -16.33 5.11 -7.00
N VAL A 56 -15.36 4.91 -7.90
CA VAL A 56 -15.36 3.78 -8.83
C VAL A 56 -15.21 2.46 -8.07
N GLY A 57 -14.30 2.39 -7.10
CA GLY A 57 -14.08 1.21 -6.28
C GLY A 57 -15.33 0.80 -5.50
N ARG A 58 -16.07 1.76 -4.93
CA ARG A 58 -17.35 1.50 -4.26
C ARG A 58 -18.41 0.94 -5.18
N LYS A 59 -18.43 1.38 -6.44
CA LYS A 59 -19.38 0.86 -7.46
C LYS A 59 -18.97 -0.51 -8.00
N ALA A 60 -17.66 -0.77 -8.11
CA ALA A 60 -17.11 -2.00 -8.68
C ALA A 60 -17.15 -3.19 -7.72
N GLY A 61 -17.03 -2.97 -6.41
CA GLY A 61 -16.99 -4.01 -5.39
C GLY A 61 -18.33 -4.71 -5.20
N LYS A 62 -18.57 -5.83 -5.89
CA LYS A 62 -19.87 -6.53 -5.87
C LYS A 62 -19.91 -7.76 -4.97
N LYS A 63 -18.84 -8.56 -4.88
CA LYS A 63 -18.84 -9.86 -4.18
C LYS A 63 -17.58 -10.03 -3.32
N VAL A 64 -17.75 -10.18 -2.01
CA VAL A 64 -16.64 -10.46 -1.06
C VAL A 64 -16.08 -11.86 -1.27
N GLU A 65 -16.91 -12.81 -1.68
CA GLU A 65 -16.52 -14.20 -1.93
C GLU A 65 -15.43 -14.33 -2.98
N ALA A 66 -15.39 -13.40 -3.97
CA ALA A 66 -14.36 -13.38 -4.99
C ALA A 66 -12.93 -13.17 -4.41
N VAL A 67 -12.80 -12.53 -3.25
CA VAL A 67 -11.50 -12.34 -2.58
C VAL A 67 -10.98 -13.65 -1.99
N ARG A 68 -11.87 -14.57 -1.65
CA ARG A 68 -11.55 -15.91 -1.14
C ARG A 68 -11.46 -16.98 -2.24
N SER A 69 -11.60 -16.61 -3.50
CA SER A 69 -11.39 -17.50 -4.62
C SER A 69 -9.90 -17.58 -4.99
N ARG A 70 -9.56 -18.59 -5.80
CA ARG A 70 -8.22 -18.72 -6.38
C ARG A 70 -7.87 -17.48 -7.21
N GLN A 71 -6.79 -16.81 -6.84
CA GLN A 71 -6.29 -15.60 -7.51
C GLN A 71 -4.77 -15.72 -7.70
N PRO A 72 -4.31 -16.41 -8.77
CA PRO A 72 -2.89 -16.71 -8.93
C PRO A 72 -2.02 -15.44 -9.00
N LEU A 73 -2.50 -14.39 -9.65
CA LEU A 73 -1.77 -13.12 -9.72
C LEU A 73 -1.59 -12.48 -8.34
N ALA A 74 -2.66 -12.42 -7.54
CA ALA A 74 -2.57 -11.88 -6.17
C ALA A 74 -1.64 -12.75 -5.29
N GLY A 75 -1.67 -14.05 -5.47
CA GLY A 75 -0.79 -14.99 -4.78
C GLY A 75 0.68 -14.77 -5.11
N VAL A 76 1.01 -14.62 -6.39
CA VAL A 76 2.39 -14.32 -6.83
C VAL A 76 2.86 -12.97 -6.28
N LEU A 77 2.02 -11.92 -6.39
CA LEU A 77 2.36 -10.59 -5.87
C LEU A 77 2.55 -10.60 -4.35
N ALA A 78 1.75 -11.38 -3.61
CA ALA A 78 1.94 -11.55 -2.18
C ALA A 78 3.28 -12.21 -1.85
N PHE A 79 3.71 -13.24 -2.61
CA PHE A 79 5.03 -13.84 -2.42
C PHE A 79 6.16 -12.90 -2.79
N VAL A 80 6.04 -12.15 -3.89
CA VAL A 80 7.04 -11.12 -4.24
C VAL A 80 7.17 -10.09 -3.12
N GLY A 81 6.05 -9.61 -2.57
CA GLY A 81 6.05 -8.72 -1.41
C GLY A 81 6.69 -9.36 -0.17
N ALA A 82 6.39 -10.63 0.11
CA ALA A 82 6.99 -11.35 1.23
C ALA A 82 8.51 -11.46 1.11
N VAL A 83 9.01 -11.83 -0.07
CA VAL A 83 10.46 -11.90 -0.34
C VAL A 83 11.11 -10.52 -0.25
N SER A 84 10.45 -9.48 -0.75
CA SER A 84 10.96 -8.10 -0.68
C SER A 84 11.14 -7.63 0.76
N PHE A 85 10.16 -7.90 1.65
CA PHE A 85 10.28 -7.56 3.08
C PHE A 85 11.35 -8.39 3.78
N LEU A 86 11.48 -9.67 3.46
CA LEU A 86 12.52 -10.50 4.02
C LEU A 86 13.93 -10.04 3.57
N ALA A 87 14.07 -9.67 2.31
CA ALA A 87 15.31 -9.12 1.78
C ALA A 87 15.66 -7.78 2.44
N ALA A 88 14.67 -6.90 2.62
CA ALA A 88 14.85 -5.62 3.34
C ALA A 88 15.32 -5.83 4.78
N ALA A 89 14.70 -6.76 5.51
CA ALA A 89 15.11 -7.14 6.86
C ALA A 89 16.55 -7.67 6.89
N GLY A 90 16.93 -8.53 5.95
CA GLY A 90 18.28 -9.07 5.81
C GLY A 90 19.32 -7.98 5.54
N VAL A 91 19.04 -7.06 4.62
CA VAL A 91 19.93 -5.92 4.31
C VAL A 91 20.09 -5.00 5.52
N GLN A 92 19.01 -4.67 6.22
CA GLN A 92 19.09 -3.84 7.43
C GLN A 92 19.93 -4.50 8.54
N PHE A 93 19.78 -5.80 8.70
CA PHE A 93 20.60 -6.56 9.64
C PHE A 93 22.08 -6.56 9.24
N ALA A 94 22.38 -6.82 7.97
CA ALA A 94 23.76 -6.87 7.44
C ALA A 94 24.47 -5.50 7.52
N LEU A 95 23.73 -4.41 7.31
CA LEU A 95 24.26 -3.04 7.39
C LEU A 95 24.37 -2.49 8.82
N GLY A 96 24.01 -3.28 9.84
CA GLY A 96 24.02 -2.85 11.24
C GLY A 96 22.93 -1.83 11.60
N ALA A 97 22.00 -1.53 10.68
CA ALA A 97 20.87 -0.63 10.95
C ALA A 97 19.91 -1.17 12.02
N ALA A 98 20.00 -2.47 12.32
CA ALA A 98 19.28 -3.13 13.42
C ALA A 98 19.87 -2.90 14.81
N ALA A 99 21.01 -2.20 14.94
CA ALA A 99 21.70 -2.00 16.23
C ALA A 99 20.92 -1.13 17.23
N GLY A 100 19.98 -0.30 16.76
CA GLY A 100 19.09 0.48 17.62
C GLY A 100 17.76 -0.22 17.86
N VAL A 101 17.08 0.12 18.97
CA VAL A 101 15.75 -0.44 19.33
C VAL A 101 14.76 -0.27 18.18
N SER A 102 14.72 0.90 17.56
CA SER A 102 13.85 1.20 16.41
C SER A 102 14.13 0.31 15.21
N GLY A 103 15.41 0.12 14.83
CA GLY A 103 15.83 -0.75 13.74
C GLY A 103 15.50 -2.21 14.00
N PHE A 104 15.74 -2.68 15.23
CA PHE A 104 15.43 -4.06 15.62
C PHE A 104 13.92 -4.36 15.56
N VAL A 105 13.08 -3.44 16.09
CA VAL A 105 11.61 -3.55 16.00
C VAL A 105 11.17 -3.61 14.53
N ARG A 106 11.73 -2.77 13.69
CA ARG A 106 11.41 -2.75 12.25
C ARG A 106 11.73 -4.09 11.58
N VAL A 107 12.90 -4.67 11.84
CA VAL A 107 13.28 -5.99 11.28
C VAL A 107 12.30 -7.08 11.71
N ILE A 108 11.90 -7.11 12.99
CA ILE A 108 10.90 -8.07 13.46
C ILE A 108 9.56 -7.89 12.72
N LEU A 109 9.11 -6.65 12.54
CA LEU A 109 7.85 -6.35 11.87
C LEU A 109 7.92 -6.70 10.38
N GLU A 110 9.06 -6.51 9.70
CA GLU A 110 9.28 -6.94 8.33
C GLU A 110 9.20 -8.47 8.18
N CYS A 111 9.80 -9.21 9.12
CA CYS A 111 9.68 -10.68 9.15
C CYS A 111 8.22 -11.12 9.38
N LEU A 112 7.49 -10.52 10.31
CA LEU A 112 6.08 -10.82 10.56
C LEU A 112 5.20 -10.52 9.34
N CYS A 113 5.44 -9.41 8.67
CA CYS A 113 4.75 -9.04 7.42
C CYS A 113 5.04 -10.05 6.31
N SER A 114 6.30 -10.48 6.16
CA SER A 114 6.71 -11.50 5.19
C SER A 114 6.00 -12.84 5.44
N VAL A 115 5.94 -13.30 6.69
CA VAL A 115 5.22 -14.52 7.05
C VAL A 115 3.73 -14.39 6.72
N TRP A 116 3.10 -13.27 7.08
CA TRP A 116 1.69 -13.03 6.78
C TRP A 116 1.41 -13.07 5.26
N LEU A 117 2.18 -12.32 4.46
CA LEU A 117 2.03 -12.29 3.01
C LEU A 117 2.28 -13.67 2.37
N SER A 118 3.24 -14.44 2.87
CA SER A 118 3.49 -15.81 2.42
C SER A 118 2.30 -16.74 2.67
N THR A 119 1.67 -16.65 3.86
CA THR A 119 0.48 -17.43 4.17
C THR A 119 -0.71 -17.07 3.27
N MET A 120 -0.88 -15.78 2.99
CA MET A 120 -1.89 -15.27 2.05
C MET A 120 -1.62 -15.73 0.62
N GLY A 121 -0.37 -15.63 0.16
CA GLY A 121 0.05 -16.09 -1.16
C GLY A 121 -0.26 -17.58 -1.38
N ARG A 122 0.02 -18.42 -0.37
CA ARG A 122 -0.34 -19.84 -0.40
C ARG A 122 -1.85 -20.07 -0.55
N CYS A 123 -2.67 -19.30 0.18
CA CYS A 123 -4.12 -19.43 0.10
C CYS A 123 -4.66 -19.08 -1.30
N TRP A 124 -4.13 -18.05 -1.95
CA TRP A 124 -4.55 -17.62 -3.29
C TRP A 124 -4.00 -18.49 -4.42
N LEU A 125 -2.87 -19.17 -4.20
CA LEU A 125 -2.29 -20.10 -5.18
C LEU A 125 -2.83 -21.52 -5.05
N SER A 126 -3.45 -21.87 -3.90
CA SER A 126 -3.98 -23.21 -3.67
C SER A 126 -4.97 -23.61 -4.78
N LEU A 127 -4.82 -24.83 -5.28
CA LEU A 127 -5.71 -25.43 -6.27
C LEU A 127 -7.02 -25.94 -5.66
N ASN A 128 -7.03 -26.17 -4.35
CA ASN A 128 -8.18 -26.66 -3.60
C ASN A 128 -9.02 -25.49 -3.07
N ASP A 129 -10.17 -25.81 -2.46
CA ASP A 129 -11.04 -24.84 -1.83
C ASP A 129 -10.28 -23.92 -0.87
N TRP A 130 -10.78 -22.67 -0.73
CA TRP A 130 -10.19 -21.68 0.13
C TRP A 130 -9.97 -22.19 1.56
N LYS A 131 -8.72 -22.32 1.94
CA LYS A 131 -8.33 -22.65 3.32
C LYS A 131 -8.04 -21.34 4.05
N LYS A 132 -8.52 -21.23 5.31
CA LYS A 132 -8.21 -20.07 6.15
C LYS A 132 -6.69 -19.92 6.28
N PRO A 133 -6.15 -18.69 6.11
CA PRO A 133 -4.72 -18.44 6.27
C PRO A 133 -4.27 -18.82 7.69
N PHE A 134 -3.06 -19.37 7.78
CA PHE A 134 -2.44 -19.68 9.07
C PHE A 134 -2.33 -18.41 9.93
N GLY A 135 -2.54 -18.54 11.24
CA GLY A 135 -2.51 -17.40 12.17
C GLY A 135 -3.73 -16.50 12.13
N GLY A 136 -4.63 -16.67 11.15
CA GLY A 136 -5.91 -15.96 11.08
C GLY A 136 -5.78 -14.44 11.15
N LEU A 137 -6.70 -13.81 11.89
CA LEU A 137 -6.72 -12.36 12.06
C LEU A 137 -5.51 -11.83 12.84
N TYR A 138 -5.01 -12.60 13.80
CA TYR A 138 -3.87 -12.16 14.64
C TYR A 138 -2.61 -11.94 13.80
N LEU A 139 -2.30 -12.86 12.90
CA LEU A 139 -1.15 -12.71 12.00
C LEU A 139 -1.35 -11.58 11.00
N ALA A 140 -2.59 -11.34 10.53
CA ALA A 140 -2.91 -10.21 9.66
C ALA A 140 -2.70 -8.87 10.38
N VAL A 141 -3.11 -8.76 11.64
CA VAL A 141 -2.86 -7.56 12.46
C VAL A 141 -1.37 -7.39 12.71
N ALA A 142 -0.66 -8.45 13.14
CA ALA A 142 0.78 -8.39 13.40
C ALA A 142 1.57 -7.97 12.15
N GLY A 143 1.25 -8.52 10.97
CA GLY A 143 1.89 -8.15 9.71
C GLY A 143 1.59 -6.69 9.28
N SER A 144 0.40 -6.19 9.59
CA SER A 144 0.04 -4.79 9.29
C SER A 144 0.72 -3.76 10.19
N LEU A 145 1.23 -4.16 11.37
CA LEU A 145 1.94 -3.26 12.29
C LEU A 145 3.20 -2.64 11.66
N LEU A 146 3.82 -3.30 10.68
CA LEU A 146 4.93 -2.74 9.92
C LEU A 146 4.56 -1.40 9.28
N PHE A 147 3.39 -1.33 8.65
CA PHE A 147 2.93 -0.11 7.98
C PHE A 147 2.58 0.98 8.98
N TYR A 148 1.97 0.60 10.11
CA TYR A 148 1.73 1.53 11.22
C TYR A 148 3.04 2.08 11.79
N TRP A 149 4.03 1.22 12.01
CA TRP A 149 5.37 1.61 12.47
C TRP A 149 6.04 2.58 11.51
N ASN A 150 5.99 2.29 10.20
CA ASN A 150 6.54 3.19 9.19
C ASN A 150 5.86 4.57 9.16
N VAL A 151 4.54 4.63 9.35
CA VAL A 151 3.81 5.90 9.49
C VAL A 151 4.30 6.64 10.73
N LEU A 152 4.36 5.97 11.88
CA LEU A 152 4.79 6.57 13.15
C LEU A 152 6.21 7.14 13.06
N MET A 153 7.16 6.36 12.55
CA MET A 153 8.55 6.78 12.42
C MET A 153 8.70 8.00 11.50
N ARG A 154 7.95 8.04 10.39
CA ARG A 154 7.97 9.19 9.49
C ARG A 154 7.42 10.46 10.11
N PHE A 155 6.41 10.35 10.98
CA PHE A 155 5.94 11.49 11.76
C PHE A 155 6.95 11.98 12.79
N MET A 156 7.75 11.07 13.35
CA MET A 156 8.78 11.42 14.34
C MET A 156 10.03 12.03 13.69
N GLU A 157 10.41 11.58 12.49
CA GLU A 157 11.63 11.99 11.81
C GLU A 157 11.47 13.31 11.03
N ASN A 158 10.29 13.59 10.53
CA ASN A 158 10.05 14.74 9.66
C ASN A 158 9.15 15.76 10.34
N SER A 159 9.69 16.99 10.53
CA SER A 159 8.84 18.13 10.83
C SER A 159 7.81 18.31 9.71
N SER A 160 6.54 18.37 10.07
CA SER A 160 5.41 18.42 9.15
C SER A 160 5.31 19.76 8.43
N SER A 161 6.12 19.97 7.40
CA SER A 161 5.91 21.06 6.46
C SER A 161 5.22 20.52 5.22
N TRP A 162 4.00 20.95 4.96
CA TRP A 162 3.24 20.57 3.76
C TRP A 162 3.89 21.03 2.45
N HIS A 163 4.85 21.94 2.52
CA HIS A 163 5.70 22.34 1.39
C HIS A 163 6.73 21.28 0.99
N ARG A 164 7.07 20.36 1.89
CA ARG A 164 7.96 19.23 1.60
C ARG A 164 7.14 18.09 1.00
N VAL A 165 7.10 18.02 -0.31
CA VAL A 165 6.24 17.09 -1.04
C VAL A 165 6.66 15.64 -0.84
N GLN A 166 7.95 15.30 -0.87
CA GLN A 166 8.42 13.93 -0.74
C GLN A 166 8.12 13.27 0.62
N PRO A 167 8.45 13.87 1.78
CA PRO A 167 8.13 13.27 3.07
C PRO A 167 6.62 13.10 3.28
N THR A 168 5.84 14.10 2.86
CA THR A 168 4.37 14.07 2.96
C THR A 168 3.79 12.94 2.11
N ALA A 169 4.27 12.76 0.88
CA ALA A 169 3.86 11.70 -0.01
C ALA A 169 4.11 10.32 0.60
N ALA A 170 5.29 10.09 1.16
CA ALA A 170 5.65 8.83 1.76
C ALA A 170 4.76 8.47 2.97
N VAL A 171 4.29 9.45 3.74
CA VAL A 171 3.30 9.24 4.80
C VAL A 171 1.95 8.83 4.21
N TRP A 172 1.49 9.53 3.18
CA TRP A 172 0.23 9.20 2.51
C TRP A 172 0.24 7.81 1.87
N GLN A 173 1.36 7.39 1.28
CA GLN A 173 1.53 6.04 0.74
C GLN A 173 1.45 4.97 1.83
N ALA A 174 2.18 5.14 2.93
CA ALA A 174 2.17 4.21 4.04
C ALA A 174 0.78 4.11 4.68
N LEU A 175 0.07 5.25 4.83
CA LEU A 175 -1.29 5.29 5.33
C LEU A 175 -2.27 4.59 4.38
N ALA A 176 -2.16 4.83 3.07
CA ALA A 176 -3.00 4.19 2.06
C ALA A 176 -2.78 2.66 2.03
N ALA A 177 -1.54 2.20 2.13
CA ALA A 177 -1.21 0.79 2.25
C ALA A 177 -1.82 0.19 3.52
N LEU A 178 -1.72 0.87 4.66
CA LEU A 178 -2.31 0.43 5.93
C LEU A 178 -3.84 0.30 5.83
N VAL A 179 -4.52 1.29 5.26
CA VAL A 179 -5.98 1.26 5.04
C VAL A 179 -6.38 0.13 4.10
N PHE A 180 -5.62 -0.09 3.02
CA PHE A 180 -5.85 -1.22 2.12
C PHE A 180 -5.69 -2.57 2.82
N LEU A 181 -4.61 -2.75 3.59
CA LEU A 181 -4.36 -3.99 4.31
C LEU A 181 -5.40 -4.25 5.40
N ALA A 182 -5.84 -3.22 6.10
CA ALA A 182 -6.93 -3.33 7.08
C ALA A 182 -8.26 -3.73 6.38
N ALA A 183 -8.57 -3.13 5.23
CA ALA A 183 -9.74 -3.51 4.43
C ALA A 183 -9.63 -4.95 3.90
N LEU A 184 -8.44 -5.37 3.48
CA LEU A 184 -8.15 -6.74 3.03
C LEU A 184 -8.33 -7.75 4.18
N ALA A 185 -7.72 -7.49 5.33
CA ALA A 185 -7.87 -8.35 6.52
C ALA A 185 -9.35 -8.47 6.91
N ARG A 186 -10.08 -7.36 6.92
CA ARG A 186 -11.53 -7.35 7.21
C ARG A 186 -12.32 -8.16 6.18
N ALA A 187 -12.06 -8.00 4.89
CA ALA A 187 -12.75 -8.75 3.84
C ALA A 187 -12.47 -10.26 3.89
N LEU A 188 -11.26 -10.64 4.32
CA LEU A 188 -10.86 -12.03 4.43
C LEU A 188 -11.39 -12.74 5.69
N HIS A 189 -11.53 -12.02 6.80
CA HIS A 189 -11.93 -12.61 8.07
C HIS A 189 -13.41 -12.38 8.42
N VAL A 190 -14.01 -11.31 7.91
CA VAL A 190 -15.41 -10.94 8.20
C VAL A 190 -16.20 -10.86 6.90
N LEU A 191 -17.12 -11.83 6.69
CA LEU A 191 -17.99 -11.88 5.52
C LEU A 191 -19.19 -10.91 5.69
N GLN A 192 -18.96 -9.64 5.38
CA GLN A 192 -20.03 -8.66 5.29
C GLN A 192 -20.16 -8.11 3.87
N PRO A 193 -21.37 -7.94 3.31
CA PRO A 193 -21.54 -7.53 1.91
C PRO A 193 -20.92 -6.17 1.58
N GLY A 194 -20.72 -5.29 2.57
CA GLY A 194 -20.06 -3.99 2.39
C GLY A 194 -18.53 -4.05 2.23
N ASN A 195 -17.90 -5.14 2.68
CA ASN A 195 -16.43 -5.23 2.74
C ASN A 195 -15.78 -5.26 1.34
N ALA A 196 -16.44 -5.84 0.33
CA ALA A 196 -15.94 -5.82 -1.04
C ALA A 196 -15.84 -4.39 -1.61
N LYS A 197 -16.82 -3.56 -1.32
CA LYS A 197 -16.84 -2.15 -1.76
C LYS A 197 -15.70 -1.38 -1.10
N THR A 198 -15.52 -1.57 0.20
CA THR A 198 -14.45 -0.92 0.97
C THR A 198 -13.07 -1.38 0.49
N LEU A 199 -12.88 -2.69 0.28
CA LEU A 199 -11.63 -3.24 -0.22
C LEU A 199 -11.28 -2.71 -1.61
N CYS A 200 -12.25 -2.69 -2.53
CA CYS A 200 -12.04 -2.20 -3.90
C CYS A 200 -11.71 -0.71 -3.91
N ALA A 201 -12.41 0.08 -3.10
CA ALA A 201 -12.15 1.51 -2.95
C ALA A 201 -10.78 1.79 -2.34
N ALA A 202 -10.44 1.10 -1.24
CA ALA A 202 -9.12 1.24 -0.59
C ALA A 202 -7.99 0.76 -1.49
N GLY A 203 -8.19 -0.33 -2.24
CA GLY A 203 -7.19 -0.86 -3.17
C GLY A 203 -6.89 0.08 -4.33
N LEU A 204 -7.92 0.66 -4.96
CA LEU A 204 -7.72 1.63 -6.04
C LEU A 204 -7.11 2.94 -5.52
N ALA A 205 -7.52 3.42 -4.36
CA ALA A 205 -6.92 4.61 -3.75
C ALA A 205 -5.45 4.38 -3.37
N ALA A 206 -5.14 3.23 -2.77
CA ALA A 206 -3.75 2.86 -2.43
C ALA A 206 -2.89 2.71 -3.69
N PHE A 207 -3.41 2.09 -4.75
CA PHE A 207 -2.73 1.97 -6.03
C PHE A 207 -2.36 3.34 -6.60
N VAL A 208 -3.33 4.27 -6.67
CA VAL A 208 -3.10 5.63 -7.17
C VAL A 208 -2.07 6.36 -6.31
N LEU A 209 -2.21 6.33 -4.98
CA LEU A 209 -1.29 7.00 -4.08
C LEU A 209 0.12 6.41 -4.12
N CYS A 210 0.26 5.09 -4.20
CA CYS A 210 1.58 4.47 -4.28
C CYS A 210 2.27 4.68 -5.62
N LEU A 211 1.51 4.84 -6.71
CA LEU A 211 2.07 5.01 -8.05
C LEU A 211 2.37 6.48 -8.38
N CYS A 212 1.51 7.39 -7.93
CA CYS A 212 1.60 8.82 -8.30
C CYS A 212 2.56 9.63 -7.45
N TRP A 213 3.11 9.08 -6.37
CA TRP A 213 3.94 9.83 -5.45
C TRP A 213 5.30 9.20 -5.14
N GLN A 214 5.80 8.40 -6.01
CA GLN A 214 7.21 7.95 -5.86
C GLN A 214 8.19 9.03 -6.21
#